data_0bc168ff5e50579f48d19acee0c69466
#
_entry.id   0bc168ff5e50579f48d19acee0c69466
#
_cell.length_a   1.000
_cell.length_b   1.000
_cell.length_c   1.000
_cell.angle_alpha   90.00
_cell.angle_beta   90.00
_cell.angle_gamma   90.00
#
_symmetry.space_group_name_H-M   'P 1'
#
loop_
_entity.id
_entity.type
_entity.pdbx_description
1 polymer ?
#
loop_
_entity_poly.entity_id
_entity_poly.type
_entity_poly.pdbx_seq_one_letter_code
_entity_poly.pdbx_strand_id
1 'polypeptide(L)'
;MKKWRSRVTTDGLDRAPHRAFMRAMGLDDAALAKPMIGVVSMKGEQTPCNMTHDFQVDAAKSGIAEAGGTPREFTTVSVSDGISMNHEGMKFSLFSRELIADSIEAVVHGLAYDALIGFGGCDKTLPGVIMGMIRCNVPSIFIYGGSALPGRFDGRTLTVLDSYEAVGGFMTGDIDEATLEGIERSCLPTIGACAGQFTANTMAMVSEAMGVTMANVSMIPGVFAERAQVARQAGRLVMQMLQRDGPLPREIVTRKALENGAAIVAATGGSTNAALHLPAIANEAGIVFTIDDVGEVFARTPLIGNLRPGGKYTAKDVFDIGGTAVVIRALIESGHIDGASLTITGRTIAEEYGNANPPDGEVIHSTHTPIMRDGGVAVLKGNLCPDGAVIKVAGLKSVLFEGRARVFEDEEACVDAVRKQDYSAGEVLVIRNEGPVGGPGMREMLGVTALIYGQGMGEKVALITDGRFSGATRGMCIGYVSPEAFVGGPLALVRDGDLIRIDAGARRMNLLVDERELAARRQAWKPRPPRHRAGALAKYARLVGQAPRGAVTHEGPAEWPWFD
;
A
#
# COMPACT_ATOMS: atom_id res chain seq x y z
N MET A 1 -5.47 -12.75 39.19
CA MET A 1 -4.64 -11.81 38.41
C MET A 1 -4.57 -12.34 36.97
N LYS A 2 -4.75 -11.46 36.01
CA LYS A 2 -4.63 -11.82 34.59
C LYS A 2 -3.23 -12.36 34.31
N LYS A 3 -3.13 -13.50 33.61
CA LYS A 3 -1.85 -14.10 33.25
C LYS A 3 -1.41 -13.53 31.90
N TRP A 4 -0.41 -12.63 31.90
CA TRP A 4 0.18 -12.09 30.68
C TRP A 4 0.95 -13.17 29.92
N ARG A 5 1.00 -13.11 28.58
CA ARG A 5 1.80 -14.03 27.73
C ARG A 5 3.28 -13.97 28.11
N SER A 6 3.79 -12.75 28.37
CA SER A 6 5.19 -12.50 28.78
C SER A 6 5.59 -13.24 30.05
N ARG A 7 4.64 -13.71 30.88
CA ARG A 7 4.93 -14.51 32.09
C ARG A 7 5.63 -15.81 31.81
N VAL A 8 5.49 -16.38 30.60
CA VAL A 8 6.23 -17.56 30.17
C VAL A 8 7.76 -17.33 30.18
N THR A 9 8.20 -16.06 30.08
CA THR A 9 9.61 -15.66 30.10
C THR A 9 10.08 -15.13 31.45
N THR A 10 9.18 -14.76 32.36
CA THR A 10 9.53 -14.09 33.63
C THR A 10 9.24 -14.92 34.87
N ASP A 11 8.19 -15.78 34.86
CA ASP A 11 7.71 -16.45 36.05
C ASP A 11 8.37 -17.81 36.26
N GLY A 12 8.61 -18.13 37.55
CA GLY A 12 9.17 -19.40 37.99
C GLY A 12 10.70 -19.43 38.10
N LEU A 13 11.19 -20.46 38.76
CA LEU A 13 12.61 -20.65 39.07
C LEU A 13 13.42 -20.86 37.79
N ASP A 14 12.89 -21.67 36.88
CA ASP A 14 13.52 -22.02 35.59
C ASP A 14 13.72 -20.80 34.66
N ARG A 15 13.07 -19.68 34.97
CA ARG A 15 13.19 -18.43 34.22
C ARG A 15 14.24 -17.46 34.78
N ALA A 16 15.01 -17.88 35.78
CA ALA A 16 16.14 -17.08 36.29
C ALA A 16 17.15 -16.70 35.19
N PRO A 17 17.57 -17.58 34.26
CA PRO A 17 18.44 -17.18 33.14
C PRO A 17 17.80 -16.14 32.23
N HIS A 18 16.50 -16.23 31.93
CA HIS A 18 15.76 -15.27 31.10
C HIS A 18 15.74 -13.89 31.76
N ARG A 19 15.43 -13.84 33.07
CA ARG A 19 15.48 -12.58 33.83
C ARG A 19 16.89 -12.00 33.90
N ALA A 20 17.94 -12.81 33.91
CA ALA A 20 19.32 -12.32 33.87
C ALA A 20 19.60 -11.53 32.58
N PHE A 21 19.17 -12.02 31.40
CA PHE A 21 19.26 -11.25 30.15
C PHE A 21 18.43 -9.95 30.22
N MET A 22 17.22 -10.01 30.76
CA MET A 22 16.36 -8.82 30.88
C MET A 22 16.96 -7.76 31.82
N ARG A 23 17.58 -8.21 32.93
CA ARG A 23 18.31 -7.31 33.85
C ARG A 23 19.52 -6.67 33.18
N ALA A 24 20.26 -7.42 32.35
CA ALA A 24 21.36 -6.86 31.56
C ALA A 24 20.88 -5.76 30.58
N MET A 25 19.60 -5.81 30.18
CA MET A 25 18.95 -4.76 29.38
C MET A 25 18.36 -3.62 30.25
N GLY A 26 18.63 -3.58 31.56
CA GLY A 26 18.19 -2.52 32.46
C GLY A 26 16.80 -2.71 33.07
N LEU A 27 16.17 -3.90 32.93
CA LEU A 27 14.85 -4.15 33.55
C LEU A 27 15.01 -4.56 35.03
N ASP A 28 14.43 -3.77 35.91
CA ASP A 28 14.31 -4.06 37.35
C ASP A 28 13.13 -4.98 37.65
N ASP A 29 12.91 -5.30 38.93
CA ASP A 29 11.79 -6.15 39.38
C ASP A 29 10.44 -5.54 39.05
N ALA A 30 10.32 -4.22 39.13
CA ALA A 30 9.08 -3.52 38.82
C ALA A 30 8.74 -3.58 37.35
N ALA A 31 9.73 -3.47 36.46
CA ALA A 31 9.57 -3.62 35.01
C ALA A 31 9.24 -5.07 34.62
N LEU A 32 9.90 -6.05 35.24
CA LEU A 32 9.65 -7.48 35.01
C LEU A 32 8.25 -7.92 35.48
N ALA A 33 7.66 -7.22 36.44
CA ALA A 33 6.32 -7.48 36.94
C ALA A 33 5.19 -6.97 36.05
N LYS A 34 5.49 -6.11 35.06
CA LYS A 34 4.53 -5.48 34.14
C LYS A 34 4.39 -6.29 32.85
N PRO A 35 3.30 -6.12 32.07
CA PRO A 35 3.19 -6.70 30.75
C PRO A 35 4.23 -6.07 29.80
N MET A 36 4.74 -6.86 28.86
CA MET A 36 5.74 -6.44 27.87
C MET A 36 5.08 -6.09 26.56
N ILE A 37 5.22 -4.85 26.13
CA ILE A 37 4.56 -4.31 24.94
C ILE A 37 5.59 -4.08 23.83
N GLY A 38 5.45 -4.81 22.73
CA GLY A 38 6.27 -4.60 21.54
C GLY A 38 5.99 -3.25 20.90
N VAL A 39 7.05 -2.55 20.49
CA VAL A 39 6.96 -1.33 19.68
C VAL A 39 7.87 -1.55 18.46
N VAL A 40 7.26 -1.81 17.30
CA VAL A 40 8.00 -2.05 16.07
C VAL A 40 7.97 -0.84 15.16
N SER A 41 9.11 -0.54 14.56
CA SER A 41 9.24 0.51 13.57
C SER A 41 10.30 0.17 12.52
N MET A 42 10.39 1.00 11.49
CA MET A 42 11.45 0.99 10.50
C MET A 42 12.31 2.25 10.62
N LYS A 43 12.49 2.77 11.85
CA LYS A 43 13.30 3.97 12.05
C LYS A 43 14.71 3.81 11.47
N GLY A 44 15.21 4.86 10.85
CA GLY A 44 16.49 4.87 10.17
C GLY A 44 16.49 5.79 8.95
N GLU A 45 17.62 5.85 8.26
CA GLU A 45 17.92 6.80 7.19
C GLU A 45 17.67 6.23 5.78
N GLN A 46 17.01 5.06 5.66
CA GLN A 46 16.78 4.39 4.37
C GLN A 46 15.77 5.14 3.49
N THR A 47 14.93 5.98 4.10
CA THR A 47 13.89 6.76 3.41
C THR A 47 13.41 7.91 4.29
N PRO A 48 13.06 9.07 3.74
CA PRO A 48 12.48 10.16 4.52
C PRO A 48 11.18 9.76 5.25
N CYS A 49 10.46 8.76 4.73
CA CYS A 49 9.23 8.24 5.34
C CYS A 49 9.44 7.68 6.76
N ASN A 50 10.63 7.11 7.04
CA ASN A 50 10.93 6.45 8.30
C ASN A 50 11.56 7.38 9.34
N MET A 51 12.14 8.49 8.93
CA MET A 51 12.82 9.44 9.82
C MET A 51 11.86 10.10 10.82
N THR A 52 10.57 10.13 10.50
CA THR A 52 9.53 10.62 11.43
C THR A 52 9.24 9.63 12.57
N HIS A 53 9.70 8.38 12.50
CA HIS A 53 9.42 7.38 13.51
C HIS A 53 10.19 7.60 14.82
N ASP A 54 11.37 8.23 14.82
CA ASP A 54 12.24 8.34 15.99
C ASP A 54 11.49 8.95 17.19
N PHE A 55 11.00 10.18 17.04
CA PHE A 55 10.30 10.87 18.12
C PHE A 55 8.92 10.28 18.44
N GLN A 56 8.26 9.66 17.44
CA GLN A 56 6.96 9.01 17.62
C GLN A 56 7.10 7.72 18.44
N VAL A 57 8.12 6.90 18.16
CA VAL A 57 8.41 5.67 18.92
C VAL A 57 8.70 6.00 20.40
N ASP A 58 9.50 7.01 20.66
CA ASP A 58 9.80 7.42 22.03
C ASP A 58 8.55 7.95 22.78
N ALA A 59 7.67 8.66 22.06
CA ALA A 59 6.40 9.09 22.62
C ALA A 59 5.46 7.91 22.93
N ALA A 60 5.37 6.91 22.05
CA ALA A 60 4.59 5.69 22.27
C ALA A 60 5.09 4.90 23.48
N LYS A 61 6.42 4.71 23.60
CA LYS A 61 7.07 4.07 24.76
C LYS A 61 6.74 4.79 26.06
N SER A 62 6.77 6.12 26.03
CA SER A 62 6.37 6.94 27.19
C SER A 62 4.91 6.69 27.58
N GLY A 63 3.98 6.65 26.60
CA GLY A 63 2.57 6.36 26.85
C GLY A 63 2.33 4.97 27.44
N ILE A 64 3.06 3.94 26.97
CA ILE A 64 3.03 2.58 27.54
C ILE A 64 3.50 2.59 29.00
N ALA A 65 4.63 3.22 29.26
CA ALA A 65 5.20 3.27 30.60
C ALA A 65 4.28 3.99 31.61
N GLU A 66 3.69 5.11 31.22
CA GLU A 66 2.71 5.87 31.98
C GLU A 66 1.46 5.04 32.34
N ALA A 67 1.05 4.15 31.42
CA ALA A 67 -0.11 3.28 31.62
C ALA A 67 0.25 1.94 32.30
N GLY A 68 1.48 1.79 32.79
CA GLY A 68 1.91 0.65 33.61
C GLY A 68 2.41 -0.56 32.81
N GLY A 69 2.79 -0.40 31.54
CA GLY A 69 3.47 -1.42 30.74
C GLY A 69 4.97 -1.26 30.71
N THR A 70 5.68 -2.29 30.22
CA THR A 70 7.12 -2.27 29.91
C THR A 70 7.31 -2.27 28.40
N PRO A 71 7.65 -1.12 27.77
CA PRO A 71 7.82 -1.04 26.32
C PRO A 71 9.10 -1.78 25.88
N ARG A 72 8.99 -2.52 24.77
CA ARG A 72 10.09 -3.26 24.16
C ARG A 72 10.20 -2.88 22.69
N GLU A 73 11.12 -2.00 22.38
CA GLU A 73 11.37 -1.54 21.01
C GLU A 73 12.17 -2.56 20.22
N PHE A 74 11.78 -2.77 18.98
CA PHE A 74 12.55 -3.49 17.97
C PHE A 74 12.31 -2.89 16.57
N THR A 75 13.19 -3.17 15.63
CA THR A 75 13.10 -2.65 14.26
C THR A 75 12.97 -3.78 13.25
N THR A 76 12.35 -3.46 12.11
CA THR A 76 12.28 -4.34 10.94
C THR A 76 12.75 -3.60 9.70
N VAL A 77 12.78 -4.30 8.56
CA VAL A 77 13.31 -3.79 7.30
C VAL A 77 12.39 -2.75 6.66
N SER A 78 12.99 -1.89 5.83
CA SER A 78 12.28 -1.02 4.92
C SER A 78 13.06 -0.87 3.62
N VAL A 79 12.33 -0.85 2.51
CA VAL A 79 12.86 -0.50 1.19
C VAL A 79 12.05 0.70 0.69
N SER A 80 12.74 1.78 0.34
CA SER A 80 12.08 2.98 -0.18
C SER A 80 11.65 2.76 -1.63
N ASP A 81 10.36 2.80 -1.89
CA ASP A 81 9.83 2.71 -3.26
C ASP A 81 10.39 3.85 -4.14
N GLY A 82 10.43 5.08 -3.62
CA GLY A 82 10.95 6.22 -4.36
C GLY A 82 12.42 6.10 -4.74
N ILE A 83 13.28 5.63 -3.81
CA ILE A 83 14.72 5.50 -4.07
C ILE A 83 15.02 4.26 -4.93
N SER A 84 14.22 3.20 -4.79
CA SER A 84 14.39 1.94 -5.55
C SER A 84 13.77 1.98 -6.95
N MET A 85 13.00 3.01 -7.27
CA MET A 85 12.33 3.15 -8.57
C MET A 85 13.34 3.15 -9.73
N ASN A 86 12.97 2.54 -10.85
CA ASN A 86 13.72 2.50 -12.10
C ASN A 86 15.06 1.73 -12.07
N HIS A 87 15.25 0.84 -11.08
CA HIS A 87 16.37 -0.11 -11.07
C HIS A 87 15.98 -1.43 -10.37
N GLU A 88 16.84 -2.45 -10.48
CA GLU A 88 16.59 -3.80 -9.94
C GLU A 88 16.26 -3.84 -8.43
N GLY A 89 16.65 -2.84 -7.66
CA GLY A 89 16.31 -2.70 -6.24
C GLY A 89 14.81 -2.63 -5.98
N MET A 90 14.01 -2.18 -6.95
CA MET A 90 12.55 -2.10 -6.80
C MET A 90 11.87 -3.46 -6.57
N LYS A 91 12.48 -4.57 -6.98
CA LYS A 91 12.03 -5.93 -6.71
C LYS A 91 11.99 -6.26 -5.22
N PHE A 92 12.84 -5.61 -4.42
CA PHE A 92 12.87 -5.80 -2.97
C PHE A 92 11.75 -5.02 -2.24
N SER A 93 11.09 -4.09 -2.90
CA SER A 93 10.01 -3.31 -2.28
C SER A 93 8.84 -4.21 -1.84
N LEU A 94 8.14 -4.89 -2.74
CA LEU A 94 7.02 -5.78 -2.34
C LEU A 94 7.49 -6.97 -1.50
N PHE A 95 8.65 -7.51 -1.80
CA PHE A 95 9.29 -8.57 -1.01
C PHE A 95 9.42 -8.16 0.46
N SER A 96 9.77 -6.89 0.75
CA SER A 96 9.92 -6.41 2.12
C SER A 96 8.62 -6.45 2.92
N ARG A 97 7.44 -6.39 2.28
CA ARG A 97 6.13 -6.52 2.95
C ARG A 97 6.02 -7.84 3.71
N GLU A 98 6.42 -8.94 3.08
CA GLU A 98 6.42 -10.28 3.69
C GLU A 98 7.44 -10.36 4.83
N LEU A 99 8.68 -9.88 4.59
CA LEU A 99 9.73 -9.86 5.63
C LEU A 99 9.33 -9.06 6.86
N ILE A 100 8.60 -7.96 6.69
CA ILE A 100 8.09 -7.16 7.80
C ILE A 100 7.13 -7.98 8.64
N ALA A 101 6.14 -8.63 8.01
CA ALA A 101 5.18 -9.47 8.70
C ALA A 101 5.88 -10.66 9.41
N ASP A 102 6.79 -11.36 8.72
CA ASP A 102 7.57 -12.48 9.26
C ASP A 102 8.43 -12.06 10.47
N SER A 103 9.10 -10.90 10.37
CA SER A 103 9.96 -10.43 11.46
C SER A 103 9.16 -9.99 12.69
N ILE A 104 7.99 -9.38 12.51
CA ILE A 104 7.07 -9.02 13.59
C ILE A 104 6.59 -10.28 14.30
N GLU A 105 6.13 -11.26 13.53
CA GLU A 105 5.71 -12.55 14.05
C GLU A 105 6.81 -13.23 14.87
N ALA A 106 8.02 -13.32 14.29
CA ALA A 106 9.16 -13.95 14.95
C ALA A 106 9.52 -13.29 16.29
N VAL A 107 9.51 -11.96 16.36
CA VAL A 107 9.84 -11.23 17.59
C VAL A 107 8.71 -11.31 18.61
N VAL A 108 7.46 -11.06 18.21
CA VAL A 108 6.32 -11.03 19.14
C VAL A 108 6.08 -12.39 19.78
N HIS A 109 6.15 -13.46 19.00
CA HIS A 109 5.98 -14.83 19.54
C HIS A 109 7.25 -15.33 20.24
N GLY A 110 8.42 -15.13 19.65
CA GLY A 110 9.70 -15.58 20.24
C GLY A 110 9.99 -14.96 21.61
N LEU A 111 9.55 -13.71 21.84
CA LEU A 111 9.72 -13.00 23.10
C LEU A 111 8.43 -12.92 23.93
N ALA A 112 7.34 -13.51 23.46
CA ALA A 112 6.03 -13.59 24.12
C ALA A 112 5.48 -12.21 24.54
N TYR A 113 5.52 -11.21 23.65
CA TYR A 113 4.98 -9.89 23.95
C TYR A 113 3.45 -9.94 24.06
N ASP A 114 2.91 -9.15 25.00
CA ASP A 114 1.50 -9.15 25.39
C ASP A 114 0.62 -8.31 24.45
N ALA A 115 1.20 -7.29 23.84
CA ALA A 115 0.54 -6.39 22.89
C ALA A 115 1.58 -5.73 21.97
N LEU A 116 1.11 -5.03 20.92
CA LEU A 116 1.98 -4.47 19.89
C LEU A 116 1.53 -3.07 19.47
N ILE A 117 2.48 -2.14 19.29
CA ILE A 117 2.31 -0.92 18.50
C ILE A 117 3.21 -1.04 17.28
N GLY A 118 2.64 -0.87 16.08
CA GLY A 118 3.38 -0.96 14.84
C GLY A 118 3.35 0.34 14.04
N PHE A 119 4.53 0.87 13.71
CA PHE A 119 4.68 2.06 12.86
C PHE A 119 4.93 1.66 11.41
N GLY A 120 4.31 2.39 10.47
CA GLY A 120 4.58 2.28 9.04
C GLY A 120 4.72 3.65 8.40
N GLY A 121 5.64 3.83 7.48
CA GLY A 121 5.93 5.12 6.83
C GLY A 121 5.95 5.05 5.31
N CYS A 122 6.52 4.01 4.72
CA CYS A 122 6.67 3.85 3.27
C CYS A 122 5.66 2.82 2.72
N ASP A 123 5.47 2.79 1.42
CA ASP A 123 4.44 2.07 0.67
C ASP A 123 4.16 0.63 1.13
N LYS A 124 5.21 -0.17 1.36
CA LYS A 124 5.07 -1.60 1.71
C LYS A 124 5.13 -1.83 3.21
N THR A 125 5.58 -0.83 3.97
CA THR A 125 5.70 -0.94 5.42
C THR A 125 4.33 -0.89 6.11
N LEU A 126 3.38 -0.10 5.57
CA LEU A 126 2.03 -0.04 6.13
C LEU A 126 1.32 -1.40 6.05
N PRO A 127 1.14 -2.01 4.86
CA PRO A 127 0.49 -3.32 4.79
C PRO A 127 1.29 -4.40 5.50
N GLY A 128 2.63 -4.38 5.45
CA GLY A 128 3.46 -5.37 6.14
C GLY A 128 3.28 -5.36 7.66
N VAL A 129 3.20 -4.18 8.28
CA VAL A 129 2.91 -4.05 9.73
C VAL A 129 1.50 -4.52 10.05
N ILE A 130 0.50 -4.12 9.27
CA ILE A 130 -0.90 -4.54 9.48
C ILE A 130 -1.01 -6.08 9.37
N MET A 131 -0.36 -6.68 8.36
CA MET A 131 -0.28 -8.14 8.21
C MET A 131 0.35 -8.80 9.44
N GLY A 132 1.50 -8.31 9.91
CA GLY A 132 2.17 -8.83 11.10
C GLY A 132 1.32 -8.73 12.37
N MET A 133 0.58 -7.62 12.56
CA MET A 133 -0.34 -7.44 13.68
C MET A 133 -1.49 -8.48 13.65
N ILE A 134 -2.10 -8.70 12.48
CA ILE A 134 -3.19 -9.67 12.31
C ILE A 134 -2.68 -11.09 12.51
N ARG A 135 -1.48 -11.41 12.01
CA ARG A 135 -0.83 -12.71 12.15
C ARG A 135 -0.54 -13.03 13.60
N CYS A 136 0.00 -12.07 14.36
CA CYS A 136 0.26 -12.23 15.80
C CYS A 136 -1.02 -12.30 16.63
N ASN A 137 -2.07 -11.62 16.23
CA ASN A 137 -3.38 -11.54 16.87
C ASN A 137 -3.32 -11.22 18.39
N VAL A 138 -2.44 -10.32 18.77
CA VAL A 138 -2.41 -9.71 20.11
C VAL A 138 -3.03 -8.31 20.04
N PRO A 139 -3.51 -7.71 21.16
CA PRO A 139 -3.98 -6.32 21.16
C PRO A 139 -2.97 -5.41 20.47
N SER A 140 -3.37 -4.76 19.38
CA SER A 140 -2.41 -4.05 18.52
C SER A 140 -2.98 -2.75 17.97
N ILE A 141 -2.10 -1.75 17.80
CA ILE A 141 -2.43 -0.45 17.21
C ILE A 141 -1.44 -0.18 16.07
N PHE A 142 -1.96 0.09 14.88
CA PHE A 142 -1.17 0.60 13.76
C PHE A 142 -1.03 2.11 13.86
N ILE A 143 0.16 2.66 13.55
CA ILE A 143 0.41 4.09 13.45
C ILE A 143 1.13 4.40 12.14
N TYR A 144 0.54 5.29 11.35
CA TYR A 144 1.19 5.86 10.19
C TYR A 144 2.15 6.98 10.59
N GLY A 145 3.38 6.99 10.06
CA GLY A 145 4.40 8.01 10.38
C GLY A 145 4.08 9.43 9.89
N GLY A 146 3.13 9.57 8.97
CA GLY A 146 2.67 10.83 8.40
C GLY A 146 3.33 11.21 7.08
N SER A 147 2.64 12.05 6.28
CA SER A 147 3.12 12.55 5.00
C SER A 147 4.10 13.72 5.18
N ALA A 148 4.98 13.90 4.20
CA ALA A 148 5.71 15.14 4.00
C ALA A 148 4.74 16.28 3.62
N LEU A 149 5.16 17.51 3.84
CA LEU A 149 4.48 18.68 3.27
C LEU A 149 4.69 18.72 1.74
N PRO A 150 3.72 19.20 0.97
CA PRO A 150 3.89 19.42 -0.46
C PRO A 150 4.95 20.50 -0.71
N GLY A 151 5.71 20.33 -1.81
CA GLY A 151 6.66 21.31 -2.27
C GLY A 151 6.03 22.48 -3.00
N ARG A 152 6.83 23.50 -3.26
CA ARG A 152 6.42 24.65 -4.10
C ARG A 152 7.58 25.13 -4.97
N PHE A 153 7.30 25.32 -6.25
CA PHE A 153 8.23 25.90 -7.20
C PHE A 153 7.45 26.68 -8.26
N ASP A 154 7.89 27.87 -8.57
CA ASP A 154 7.28 28.78 -9.55
C ASP A 154 5.74 28.94 -9.38
N GLY A 155 5.31 29.19 -8.12
CA GLY A 155 3.90 29.36 -7.75
C GLY A 155 3.05 28.08 -7.75
N ARG A 156 3.60 26.93 -8.20
CA ARG A 156 2.91 25.63 -8.27
C ARG A 156 3.16 24.80 -7.04
N THR A 157 2.15 24.05 -6.59
CA THR A 157 2.30 23.02 -5.58
C THR A 157 2.88 21.77 -6.24
N LEU A 158 3.93 21.19 -5.63
CA LEU A 158 4.66 20.04 -6.13
C LEU A 158 4.52 18.82 -5.21
N THR A 159 4.66 17.66 -5.82
CA THR A 159 4.90 16.36 -5.16
C THR A 159 6.10 15.70 -5.83
N VAL A 160 6.60 14.59 -5.30
CA VAL A 160 7.69 13.84 -5.92
C VAL A 160 7.38 13.39 -7.36
N LEU A 161 6.11 13.24 -7.73
CA LEU A 161 5.71 12.90 -9.10
C LEU A 161 6.19 13.98 -10.10
N ASP A 162 6.13 15.26 -9.71
CA ASP A 162 6.52 16.36 -10.57
C ASP A 162 8.02 16.27 -10.95
N SER A 163 8.90 15.73 -10.08
CA SER A 163 10.31 15.52 -10.42
C SER A 163 10.51 14.36 -11.41
N TYR A 164 9.73 13.30 -11.30
CA TYR A 164 9.78 12.21 -12.30
C TYR A 164 9.33 12.66 -13.69
N GLU A 165 8.26 13.46 -13.76
CA GLU A 165 7.76 14.01 -15.03
C GLU A 165 8.71 15.07 -15.62
N ALA A 166 9.35 15.87 -14.77
CA ALA A 166 10.32 16.87 -15.19
C ALA A 166 11.52 16.26 -15.94
N VAL A 167 11.95 15.05 -15.58
CA VAL A 167 12.99 14.32 -16.32
C VAL A 167 12.59 14.11 -17.79
N GLY A 168 11.34 13.71 -18.04
CA GLY A 168 10.81 13.53 -19.40
C GLY A 168 10.76 14.85 -20.18
N GLY A 169 10.27 15.93 -19.55
CA GLY A 169 10.24 17.27 -20.16
C GLY A 169 11.63 17.83 -20.45
N PHE A 170 12.62 17.57 -19.59
CA PHE A 170 14.02 17.94 -19.85
C PHE A 170 14.59 17.18 -21.06
N MET A 171 14.31 15.87 -21.19
CA MET A 171 14.76 15.07 -22.33
C MET A 171 14.18 15.54 -23.68
N THR A 172 13.00 16.13 -23.68
CA THR A 172 12.36 16.70 -24.90
C THR A 172 12.71 18.16 -25.14
N GLY A 173 13.41 18.82 -24.19
CA GLY A 173 13.75 20.23 -24.29
C GLY A 173 12.60 21.18 -23.92
N ASP A 174 11.53 20.66 -23.31
CA ASP A 174 10.38 21.47 -22.86
C ASP A 174 10.69 22.28 -21.61
N ILE A 175 11.66 21.84 -20.81
CA ILE A 175 12.20 22.58 -19.66
C ILE A 175 13.74 22.57 -19.70
N ASP A 176 14.35 23.60 -19.11
CA ASP A 176 15.79 23.71 -18.96
C ASP A 176 16.32 23.02 -17.67
N GLU A 177 17.64 22.93 -17.55
CA GLU A 177 18.33 22.33 -16.42
C GLU A 177 18.03 23.06 -15.11
N ALA A 178 17.93 24.38 -15.13
CA ALA A 178 17.62 25.19 -13.94
C ALA A 178 16.22 24.91 -13.40
N THR A 179 15.25 24.72 -14.30
CA THR A 179 13.88 24.32 -13.94
C THR A 179 13.85 22.90 -13.35
N LEU A 180 14.56 21.93 -13.96
CA LEU A 180 14.67 20.57 -13.45
C LEU A 180 15.27 20.56 -12.03
N GLU A 181 16.40 21.25 -11.83
CA GLU A 181 17.05 21.38 -10.52
C GLU A 181 16.16 22.07 -9.48
N GLY A 182 15.44 23.12 -9.89
CA GLY A 182 14.48 23.82 -9.03
C GLY A 182 13.34 22.92 -8.55
N ILE A 183 12.79 22.08 -9.42
CA ILE A 183 11.77 21.09 -9.09
C ILE A 183 12.34 20.01 -8.14
N GLU A 184 13.52 19.46 -8.46
CA GLU A 184 14.20 18.44 -7.66
C GLU A 184 14.39 18.91 -6.20
N ARG A 185 14.92 20.10 -6.00
CA ARG A 185 15.19 20.68 -4.68
C ARG A 185 13.94 21.05 -3.89
N SER A 186 12.80 21.20 -4.56
CA SER A 186 11.59 21.77 -3.96
C SER A 186 10.44 20.77 -3.78
N CYS A 187 10.43 19.64 -4.50
CA CYS A 187 9.26 18.75 -4.56
C CYS A 187 9.01 17.96 -3.27
N LEU A 188 10.02 17.77 -2.42
CA LEU A 188 9.92 17.06 -1.15
C LEU A 188 10.64 17.83 -0.04
N PRO A 189 10.01 18.90 0.51
CA PRO A 189 10.68 19.87 1.39
C PRO A 189 10.87 19.36 2.83
N THR A 190 10.19 18.27 3.24
CA THR A 190 10.27 17.73 4.60
C THR A 190 10.40 16.22 4.59
N ILE A 191 10.82 15.64 5.73
CA ILE A 191 10.69 14.21 5.99
C ILE A 191 9.21 13.81 6.09
N GLY A 192 8.91 12.53 5.88
CA GLY A 192 7.57 11.96 5.81
C GLY A 192 7.35 11.19 4.51
N ALA A 193 6.21 10.54 4.37
CA ALA A 193 5.82 9.86 3.13
C ALA A 193 5.40 10.87 2.06
N CYS A 194 5.30 10.43 0.80
CA CYS A 194 4.91 11.30 -0.32
C CYS A 194 3.59 12.04 -0.06
N ALA A 195 3.51 13.32 -0.45
CA ALA A 195 2.38 14.21 -0.12
C ALA A 195 1.09 13.93 -0.92
N GLY A 196 1.15 13.21 -2.06
CA GLY A 196 -0.04 12.86 -2.87
C GLY A 196 -0.80 11.66 -2.30
N GLN A 197 -1.99 11.38 -2.87
CA GLN A 197 -2.80 10.17 -2.59
C GLN A 197 -2.18 8.94 -3.28
N PHE A 198 -0.91 8.71 -2.98
CA PHE A 198 -0.11 7.57 -3.39
C PHE A 198 -0.30 6.44 -2.39
N THR A 199 0.51 5.37 -2.45
CA THR A 199 0.22 4.16 -1.69
C THR A 199 0.25 4.38 -0.17
N ALA A 200 1.21 5.14 0.35
CA ALA A 200 1.32 5.36 1.80
C ALA A 200 0.09 6.07 2.38
N ASN A 201 -0.33 7.21 1.79
CA ASN A 201 -1.54 7.92 2.24
C ASN A 201 -2.82 7.10 1.99
N THR A 202 -2.89 6.35 0.87
CA THR A 202 -4.00 5.43 0.61
C THR A 202 -4.12 4.38 1.71
N MET A 203 -3.04 3.67 2.04
CA MET A 203 -3.06 2.64 3.07
C MET A 203 -3.24 3.21 4.49
N ALA A 204 -2.85 4.46 4.72
CA ALA A 204 -3.13 5.17 5.95
C ALA A 204 -4.64 5.43 6.12
N MET A 205 -5.32 5.93 5.09
CA MET A 205 -6.79 6.07 5.11
C MET A 205 -7.49 4.71 5.22
N VAL A 206 -6.98 3.68 4.52
CA VAL A 206 -7.47 2.29 4.62
C VAL A 206 -7.40 1.79 6.06
N SER A 207 -6.30 2.04 6.78
CA SER A 207 -6.14 1.62 8.17
C SER A 207 -7.19 2.24 9.10
N GLU A 208 -7.61 3.50 8.85
CA GLU A 208 -8.72 4.14 9.57
C GLU A 208 -10.07 3.52 9.22
N ALA A 209 -10.36 3.36 7.93
CA ALA A 209 -11.62 2.77 7.47
C ALA A 209 -11.80 1.31 7.92
N MET A 210 -10.69 0.58 8.11
CA MET A 210 -10.67 -0.77 8.67
C MET A 210 -10.72 -0.81 10.20
N GLY A 211 -10.54 0.32 10.90
CA GLY A 211 -10.57 0.40 12.35
C GLY A 211 -9.30 -0.08 13.07
N VAL A 212 -8.16 -0.30 12.37
CA VAL A 212 -6.92 -0.82 12.96
C VAL A 212 -5.97 0.26 13.48
N THR A 213 -6.37 1.53 13.39
CA THR A 213 -5.67 2.69 13.94
C THR A 213 -6.65 3.61 14.67
N MET A 214 -6.12 4.65 15.31
CA MET A 214 -6.93 5.68 15.96
C MET A 214 -7.65 6.53 14.91
N ALA A 215 -8.80 7.07 15.29
CA ALA A 215 -9.60 7.89 14.40
C ALA A 215 -8.90 9.22 14.06
N ASN A 216 -9.00 9.61 12.80
CA ASN A 216 -8.60 10.90 12.24
C ASN A 216 -7.12 11.29 12.46
N VAL A 217 -6.22 10.31 12.41
CA VAL A 217 -4.77 10.53 12.63
C VAL A 217 -3.95 10.42 11.35
N SER A 218 -4.48 9.79 10.30
CA SER A 218 -3.69 9.42 9.11
C SER A 218 -3.17 10.63 8.35
N MET A 219 -3.96 11.68 8.19
CA MET A 219 -3.58 12.84 7.39
C MET A 219 -2.76 13.91 8.12
N ILE A 220 -2.51 13.76 9.43
CA ILE A 220 -1.60 14.66 10.16
C ILE A 220 -0.21 14.58 9.50
N PRO A 221 0.41 15.70 9.07
CA PRO A 221 1.75 15.68 8.49
C PRO A 221 2.81 15.10 9.42
N GLY A 222 3.80 14.40 8.86
CA GLY A 222 4.81 13.68 9.63
C GLY A 222 5.67 14.55 10.55
N VAL A 223 5.85 15.84 10.20
CA VAL A 223 6.65 16.80 10.96
C VAL A 223 5.87 17.60 12.01
N PHE A 224 4.55 17.38 12.15
CA PHE A 224 3.75 18.11 13.12
C PHE A 224 3.88 17.51 14.53
N ALA A 225 3.92 18.38 15.53
CA ALA A 225 4.05 18.01 16.95
C ALA A 225 2.91 17.08 17.43
N GLU A 226 1.74 17.18 16.82
CA GLU A 226 0.57 16.31 17.09
C GLU A 226 0.90 14.82 16.94
N ARG A 227 1.85 14.46 16.05
CA ARG A 227 2.30 13.07 15.88
C ARG A 227 2.83 12.44 17.16
N ALA A 228 3.60 13.19 17.97
CA ALA A 228 4.07 12.71 19.25
C ALA A 228 2.92 12.50 20.25
N GLN A 229 1.90 13.38 20.22
CA GLN A 229 0.72 13.25 21.07
C GLN A 229 -0.10 12.01 20.70
N VAL A 230 -0.34 11.78 19.40
CA VAL A 230 -1.01 10.59 18.87
C VAL A 230 -0.28 9.32 19.30
N ALA A 231 1.04 9.27 19.10
CA ALA A 231 1.84 8.11 19.46
C ALA A 231 1.81 7.82 20.98
N ARG A 232 1.89 8.86 21.82
CA ARG A 232 1.76 8.72 23.30
C ARG A 232 0.37 8.22 23.68
N GLN A 233 -0.68 8.73 23.04
CA GLN A 233 -2.05 8.27 23.27
C GLN A 233 -2.24 6.81 22.86
N ALA A 234 -1.67 6.40 21.73
CA ALA A 234 -1.66 5.00 21.30
C ALA A 234 -0.97 4.09 22.32
N GLY A 235 0.13 4.56 22.94
CA GLY A 235 0.79 3.85 24.03
C GLY A 235 -0.13 3.60 25.23
N ARG A 236 -0.94 4.58 25.61
CA ARG A 236 -1.95 4.42 26.68
C ARG A 236 -3.11 3.52 26.24
N LEU A 237 -3.58 3.67 24.99
CA LEU A 237 -4.71 2.93 24.45
C LEU A 237 -4.41 1.43 24.34
N VAL A 238 -3.21 1.04 23.87
CA VAL A 238 -2.85 -0.38 23.76
C VAL A 238 -2.85 -1.08 25.11
N MET A 239 -2.50 -0.35 26.19
CA MET A 239 -2.60 -0.87 27.56
C MET A 239 -4.05 -1.05 28.02
N GLN A 240 -4.96 -0.14 27.62
CA GLN A 240 -6.40 -0.29 27.88
C GLN A 240 -6.98 -1.47 27.11
N MET A 241 -6.59 -1.65 25.84
CA MET A 241 -6.98 -2.83 25.04
C MET A 241 -6.52 -4.12 25.70
N LEU A 242 -5.26 -4.16 26.14
CA LEU A 242 -4.71 -5.32 26.83
C LEU A 242 -5.45 -5.63 28.14
N GLN A 243 -5.85 -4.63 28.91
CA GLN A 243 -6.61 -4.80 30.15
C GLN A 243 -8.03 -5.34 29.91
N ARG A 244 -8.65 -4.98 28.77
CA ARG A 244 -10.01 -5.38 28.39
C ARG A 244 -10.06 -6.70 27.61
N ASP A 245 -8.93 -7.32 27.30
CA ASP A 245 -8.81 -8.49 26.41
C ASP A 245 -9.24 -8.24 24.96
N GLY A 246 -8.97 -7.06 24.44
CA GLY A 246 -9.27 -6.75 23.05
C GLY A 246 -9.86 -5.35 22.83
N PRO A 247 -10.42 -5.06 21.65
CA PRO A 247 -10.55 -6.02 20.52
C PRO A 247 -9.21 -6.46 19.93
N LEU A 248 -9.18 -7.70 19.43
CA LEU A 248 -8.01 -8.26 18.76
C LEU A 248 -8.04 -7.92 17.25
N PRO A 249 -6.89 -7.90 16.56
CA PRO A 249 -6.84 -7.58 15.13
C PRO A 249 -7.79 -8.40 14.25
N ARG A 250 -7.96 -9.71 14.52
CA ARG A 250 -8.88 -10.57 13.74
C ARG A 250 -10.35 -10.37 14.08
N GLU A 251 -10.66 -9.71 15.19
CA GLU A 251 -12.04 -9.28 15.53
C GLU A 251 -12.41 -7.98 14.80
N ILE A 252 -11.42 -7.10 14.58
CA ILE A 252 -11.57 -5.82 13.88
C ILE A 252 -11.58 -6.06 12.36
N VAL A 253 -10.62 -6.82 11.83
CA VAL A 253 -10.46 -7.06 10.40
C VAL A 253 -11.43 -8.16 9.96
N THR A 254 -12.66 -7.74 9.69
CA THR A 254 -13.74 -8.56 9.12
C THR A 254 -13.84 -8.32 7.61
N ARG A 255 -14.67 -9.13 6.92
CA ARG A 255 -14.99 -8.84 5.50
C ARG A 255 -15.54 -7.43 5.31
N LYS A 256 -16.38 -6.93 6.22
CA LYS A 256 -16.92 -5.57 6.18
C LYS A 256 -15.84 -4.50 6.36
N ALA A 257 -14.89 -4.72 7.26
CA ALA A 257 -13.76 -3.83 7.42
C ALA A 257 -12.88 -3.77 6.15
N LEU A 258 -12.66 -4.89 5.46
CA LEU A 258 -11.96 -4.94 4.18
C LEU A 258 -12.75 -4.21 3.07
N GLU A 259 -14.06 -4.36 3.01
CA GLU A 259 -14.95 -3.61 2.10
C GLU A 259 -14.88 -2.10 2.40
N ASN A 260 -14.86 -1.69 3.67
CA ASN A 260 -14.64 -0.28 4.08
C ASN A 260 -13.29 0.25 3.58
N GLY A 261 -12.24 -0.55 3.75
CA GLY A 261 -10.92 -0.22 3.21
C GLY A 261 -10.90 -0.06 1.69
N ALA A 262 -11.60 -0.93 0.95
CA ALA A 262 -11.74 -0.80 -0.50
C ALA A 262 -12.57 0.43 -0.89
N ALA A 263 -13.64 0.74 -0.16
CA ALA A 263 -14.51 1.88 -0.43
C ALA A 263 -13.74 3.21 -0.32
N ILE A 264 -12.91 3.39 0.71
CA ILE A 264 -12.13 4.64 0.84
C ILE A 264 -11.08 4.79 -0.27
N VAL A 265 -10.49 3.69 -0.77
CA VAL A 265 -9.59 3.71 -1.93
C VAL A 265 -10.33 4.21 -3.18
N ALA A 266 -11.51 3.65 -3.46
CA ALA A 266 -12.33 4.06 -4.60
C ALA A 266 -12.75 5.54 -4.50
N ALA A 267 -13.22 5.94 -3.32
CA ALA A 267 -13.73 7.29 -3.07
C ALA A 267 -12.65 8.39 -3.16
N THR A 268 -11.38 8.05 -2.88
CA THR A 268 -10.27 9.01 -2.91
C THR A 268 -9.40 8.94 -4.16
N GLY A 269 -9.72 8.05 -5.12
CA GLY A 269 -8.86 7.78 -6.27
C GLY A 269 -7.47 7.30 -5.83
N GLY A 270 -7.44 6.44 -4.81
CA GLY A 270 -6.22 5.95 -4.19
C GLY A 270 -5.34 5.10 -5.09
N SER A 271 -4.30 4.54 -4.50
CA SER A 271 -3.33 3.71 -5.20
C SER A 271 -3.91 2.36 -5.59
N THR A 272 -3.60 1.91 -6.81
CA THR A 272 -3.90 0.54 -7.28
C THR A 272 -3.25 -0.54 -6.40
N ASN A 273 -2.19 -0.20 -5.65
CA ASN A 273 -1.55 -1.13 -4.72
C ASN A 273 -2.48 -1.65 -3.63
N ALA A 274 -3.52 -0.91 -3.27
CA ALA A 274 -4.54 -1.38 -2.32
C ALA A 274 -5.27 -2.63 -2.82
N ALA A 275 -5.45 -2.79 -4.15
CA ALA A 275 -6.03 -4.00 -4.75
C ALA A 275 -5.14 -5.25 -4.58
N LEU A 276 -3.87 -5.08 -4.25
CA LEU A 276 -2.95 -6.16 -3.87
C LEU A 276 -2.89 -6.33 -2.34
N HIS A 277 -2.88 -5.22 -1.60
CA HIS A 277 -2.65 -5.26 -0.16
C HIS A 277 -3.88 -5.70 0.63
N LEU A 278 -5.10 -5.34 0.19
CA LEU A 278 -6.32 -5.79 0.86
C LEU A 278 -6.51 -7.32 0.82
N PRO A 279 -6.33 -8.01 -0.33
CA PRO A 279 -6.29 -9.47 -0.35
C PRO A 279 -5.19 -10.09 0.52
N ALA A 280 -4.01 -9.48 0.60
CA ALA A 280 -2.93 -9.95 1.46
C ALA A 280 -3.27 -9.81 2.95
N ILE A 281 -3.86 -8.68 3.36
CA ILE A 281 -4.36 -8.45 4.72
C ILE A 281 -5.48 -9.44 5.07
N ALA A 282 -6.38 -9.70 4.12
CA ALA A 282 -7.47 -10.66 4.28
C ALA A 282 -6.95 -12.09 4.50
N ASN A 283 -5.88 -12.48 3.79
CA ASN A 283 -5.22 -13.78 3.98
C ASN A 283 -4.75 -13.97 5.43
N GLU A 284 -4.15 -12.96 6.06
CA GLU A 284 -3.72 -13.02 7.46
C GLU A 284 -4.89 -13.18 8.44
N ALA A 285 -6.06 -12.66 8.08
CA ALA A 285 -7.28 -12.80 8.86
C ALA A 285 -8.07 -14.08 8.57
N GLY A 286 -7.61 -14.92 7.62
CA GLY A 286 -8.33 -16.11 7.18
C GLY A 286 -9.59 -15.81 6.37
N ILE A 287 -9.68 -14.66 5.74
CA ILE A 287 -10.84 -14.20 4.97
C ILE A 287 -10.54 -14.34 3.47
N VAL A 288 -11.41 -15.01 2.75
CA VAL A 288 -11.34 -15.04 1.28
C VAL A 288 -11.81 -13.68 0.76
N PHE A 289 -10.87 -12.89 0.27
CA PHE A 289 -11.10 -11.56 -0.31
C PHE A 289 -10.10 -11.37 -1.45
N THR A 290 -10.61 -11.25 -2.67
CA THR A 290 -9.81 -11.25 -3.89
C THR A 290 -9.90 -9.90 -4.62
N ILE A 291 -9.17 -9.78 -5.70
CA ILE A 291 -9.26 -8.61 -6.59
C ILE A 291 -10.69 -8.41 -7.12
N ASP A 292 -11.49 -9.47 -7.24
CA ASP A 292 -12.88 -9.39 -7.69
C ASP A 292 -13.76 -8.71 -6.63
N ASP A 293 -13.59 -9.09 -5.35
CA ASP A 293 -14.27 -8.43 -4.23
C ASP A 293 -13.91 -6.94 -4.16
N VAL A 294 -12.63 -6.63 -4.34
CA VAL A 294 -12.15 -5.23 -4.42
C VAL A 294 -12.83 -4.50 -5.59
N GLY A 295 -12.89 -5.13 -6.76
CA GLY A 295 -13.52 -4.60 -7.96
C GLY A 295 -15.03 -4.30 -7.79
N GLU A 296 -15.75 -5.17 -7.08
CA GLU A 296 -17.17 -4.95 -6.75
C GLU A 296 -17.38 -3.72 -5.87
N VAL A 297 -16.52 -3.53 -4.85
CA VAL A 297 -16.59 -2.34 -3.99
C VAL A 297 -16.23 -1.09 -4.78
N PHE A 298 -15.18 -1.13 -5.61
CA PHE A 298 -14.79 0.00 -6.45
C PHE A 298 -15.92 0.40 -7.42
N ALA A 299 -16.65 -0.57 -7.93
CA ALA A 299 -17.74 -0.35 -8.87
C ALA A 299 -18.93 0.43 -8.30
N ARG A 300 -19.19 0.25 -7.01
CA ARG A 300 -20.36 0.85 -6.32
C ARG A 300 -20.04 2.11 -5.54
N THR A 301 -18.77 2.47 -5.38
CA THR A 301 -18.34 3.59 -4.53
C THR A 301 -17.96 4.78 -5.41
N PRO A 302 -18.57 5.96 -5.26
CA PRO A 302 -18.27 7.13 -6.09
C PRO A 302 -16.90 7.72 -5.75
N LEU A 303 -16.22 8.32 -6.75
CA LEU A 303 -15.03 9.14 -6.54
C LEU A 303 -15.44 10.53 -6.03
N ILE A 304 -15.04 10.87 -4.82
CA ILE A 304 -15.34 12.16 -4.18
C ILE A 304 -14.07 12.97 -3.86
N GLY A 305 -12.90 12.35 -3.81
CA GLY A 305 -11.63 13.01 -3.51
C GLY A 305 -10.97 13.62 -4.76
N ASN A 306 -10.76 14.93 -4.76
CA ASN A 306 -10.04 15.65 -5.82
C ASN A 306 -8.54 15.66 -5.54
N LEU A 307 -7.95 14.46 -5.42
CA LEU A 307 -6.60 14.27 -4.89
C LEU A 307 -5.59 13.89 -5.97
N ARG A 308 -4.35 14.39 -5.85
CA ARG A 308 -3.25 14.00 -6.72
C ARG A 308 -2.94 12.49 -6.60
N PRO A 309 -2.65 11.80 -7.72
CA PRO A 309 -2.25 12.34 -9.03
C PRO A 309 -3.43 12.60 -9.99
N GLY A 310 -4.62 12.08 -9.73
CA GLY A 310 -5.79 12.23 -10.61
C GLY A 310 -6.49 13.58 -10.50
N GLY A 311 -6.32 14.26 -9.37
CA GLY A 311 -6.90 15.55 -9.04
C GLY A 311 -5.84 16.60 -8.66
N LYS A 312 -6.27 17.59 -7.85
CA LYS A 312 -5.47 18.79 -7.57
C LYS A 312 -4.80 18.79 -6.19
N TYR A 313 -5.44 18.24 -5.17
CA TYR A 313 -5.10 18.42 -3.76
C TYR A 313 -4.19 17.32 -3.21
N THR A 314 -3.53 17.60 -2.08
CA THR A 314 -2.57 16.74 -1.39
C THR A 314 -3.13 16.21 -0.06
N ALA A 315 -2.40 15.34 0.63
CA ALA A 315 -2.76 14.87 1.96
C ALA A 315 -2.86 16.03 2.99
N LYS A 316 -2.03 17.08 2.83
CA LYS A 316 -2.09 18.27 3.68
C LYS A 316 -3.42 19.02 3.52
N ASP A 317 -3.93 19.14 2.29
CA ASP A 317 -5.21 19.77 2.04
C ASP A 317 -6.36 18.98 2.68
N VAL A 318 -6.30 17.64 2.66
CA VAL A 318 -7.27 16.78 3.37
C VAL A 318 -7.20 17.01 4.88
N PHE A 319 -5.99 17.11 5.44
CA PHE A 319 -5.81 17.44 6.87
C PHE A 319 -6.49 18.78 7.22
N ASP A 320 -6.30 19.82 6.40
CA ASP A 320 -6.81 21.17 6.66
C ASP A 320 -8.34 21.26 6.71
N ILE A 321 -9.05 20.42 5.98
CA ILE A 321 -10.51 20.38 5.98
C ILE A 321 -11.12 19.49 7.07
N GLY A 322 -10.27 18.77 7.85
CA GLY A 322 -10.71 17.91 8.95
C GLY A 322 -10.30 16.44 8.84
N GLY A 323 -9.39 16.11 7.92
CA GLY A 323 -8.73 14.80 7.82
C GLY A 323 -9.56 13.70 7.15
N THR A 324 -9.13 12.46 7.36
CA THR A 324 -9.81 11.25 6.83
C THR A 324 -11.26 11.15 7.30
N ALA A 325 -11.56 11.72 8.47
CA ALA A 325 -12.89 11.67 9.06
C ALA A 325 -13.97 12.29 8.16
N VAL A 326 -13.65 13.32 7.38
CA VAL A 326 -14.57 13.93 6.41
C VAL A 326 -14.98 12.92 5.33
N VAL A 327 -14.02 12.14 4.83
CA VAL A 327 -14.28 11.11 3.79
C VAL A 327 -15.09 9.97 4.37
N ILE A 328 -14.69 9.45 5.55
CA ILE A 328 -15.39 8.31 6.18
C ILE A 328 -16.82 8.68 6.52
N ARG A 329 -17.06 9.89 7.08
CA ARG A 329 -18.42 10.36 7.35
C ARG A 329 -19.28 10.40 6.09
N ALA A 330 -18.80 11.00 5.01
CA ALA A 330 -19.55 11.07 3.73
C ALA A 330 -19.93 9.67 3.21
N LEU A 331 -19.03 8.69 3.37
CA LEU A 331 -19.27 7.31 2.94
C LEU A 331 -20.21 6.54 3.88
N ILE A 332 -20.23 6.84 5.19
CA ILE A 332 -21.21 6.29 6.14
C ILE A 332 -22.60 6.81 5.80
N GLU A 333 -22.75 8.13 5.67
CA GLU A 333 -24.03 8.79 5.38
C GLU A 333 -24.68 8.28 4.07
N SER A 334 -23.87 7.88 3.11
CA SER A 334 -24.32 7.34 1.81
C SER A 334 -24.37 5.80 1.75
N GLY A 335 -24.03 5.10 2.84
CA GLY A 335 -24.11 3.64 2.92
C GLY A 335 -23.00 2.89 2.16
N HIS A 336 -21.88 3.57 1.80
CA HIS A 336 -20.74 2.94 1.14
C HIS A 336 -19.73 2.34 2.12
N ILE A 337 -19.75 2.77 3.40
CA ILE A 337 -19.00 2.20 4.50
C ILE A 337 -19.97 1.61 5.54
N ASP A 338 -19.67 0.41 6.02
CA ASP A 338 -20.37 -0.20 7.15
C ASP A 338 -19.93 0.48 8.46
N GLY A 339 -20.79 1.38 8.94
CA GLY A 339 -20.57 2.11 10.18
C GLY A 339 -20.60 1.25 11.45
N ALA A 340 -21.10 0.01 11.39
CA ALA A 340 -21.14 -0.91 12.53
C ALA A 340 -19.82 -1.67 12.75
N SER A 341 -18.88 -1.60 11.80
CA SER A 341 -17.56 -2.21 11.92
C SER A 341 -16.81 -1.70 13.16
N LEU A 342 -16.13 -2.62 13.85
CA LEU A 342 -15.42 -2.35 15.11
C LEU A 342 -14.09 -1.65 14.88
N THR A 343 -13.67 -0.81 15.84
CA THR A 343 -12.35 -0.16 15.88
C THR A 343 -11.52 -0.65 17.06
N ILE A 344 -10.23 -0.30 17.07
CA ILE A 344 -9.32 -0.58 18.20
C ILE A 344 -9.79 -0.02 19.55
N THR A 345 -10.65 0.99 19.55
CA THR A 345 -11.20 1.57 20.78
C THR A 345 -12.33 0.74 21.40
N GLY A 346 -12.83 -0.26 20.66
CA GLY A 346 -14.03 -1.02 21.01
C GLY A 346 -15.33 -0.32 20.64
N ARG A 347 -15.25 0.84 20.00
CA ARG A 347 -16.39 1.58 19.42
C ARG A 347 -16.54 1.24 17.93
N THR A 348 -17.69 1.54 17.39
CA THR A 348 -17.94 1.38 15.95
C THR A 348 -17.36 2.54 15.14
N ILE A 349 -17.18 2.31 13.82
CA ILE A 349 -16.77 3.37 12.89
C ILE A 349 -17.75 4.55 12.92
N ALA A 350 -19.06 4.31 12.99
CA ALA A 350 -20.06 5.38 13.08
C ALA A 350 -19.95 6.20 14.36
N GLU A 351 -19.62 5.58 15.49
CA GLU A 351 -19.41 6.29 16.77
C GLU A 351 -18.13 7.13 16.78
N GLU A 352 -17.10 6.71 16.02
CA GLU A 352 -15.82 7.45 15.94
C GLU A 352 -15.91 8.65 14.98
N TYR A 353 -16.60 8.48 13.86
CA TYR A 353 -16.55 9.43 12.73
C TYR A 353 -17.86 10.19 12.48
N GLY A 354 -18.97 9.82 13.13
CA GLY A 354 -20.31 10.40 12.86
C GLY A 354 -20.41 11.92 13.09
N ASN A 355 -19.54 12.49 13.94
CA ASN A 355 -19.50 13.93 14.23
C ASN A 355 -18.39 14.69 13.47
N ALA A 356 -17.74 14.08 12.48
CA ALA A 356 -16.74 14.74 11.66
C ALA A 356 -17.34 15.90 10.85
N ASN A 357 -16.50 16.76 10.28
CA ASN A 357 -16.96 17.81 9.36
C ASN A 357 -17.60 17.20 8.10
N PRO A 358 -18.59 17.86 7.50
CA PRO A 358 -19.09 17.45 6.17
C PRO A 358 -18.01 17.75 5.10
N PRO A 359 -18.14 17.15 3.89
CA PRO A 359 -17.34 17.52 2.74
C PRO A 359 -17.37 19.03 2.43
N ASP A 360 -16.22 19.59 2.07
CA ASP A 360 -16.06 21.02 1.75
C ASP A 360 -16.55 21.37 0.32
N GLY A 361 -16.73 20.36 -0.54
CA GLY A 361 -17.15 20.51 -1.94
C GLY A 361 -16.02 20.84 -2.91
N GLU A 362 -14.78 20.95 -2.46
CA GLU A 362 -13.62 21.28 -3.28
C GLU A 362 -12.50 20.21 -3.19
N VAL A 363 -11.97 19.95 -2.02
CA VAL A 363 -11.00 18.87 -1.75
C VAL A 363 -11.71 17.53 -1.72
N ILE A 364 -12.82 17.47 -0.98
CA ILE A 364 -13.70 16.30 -0.89
C ILE A 364 -15.11 16.73 -1.29
N HIS A 365 -15.61 16.14 -2.36
CA HIS A 365 -16.98 16.35 -2.86
C HIS A 365 -17.99 15.54 -2.06
N SER A 366 -19.26 15.97 -2.13
CA SER A 366 -20.38 15.16 -1.60
C SER A 366 -20.59 13.91 -2.46
N THR A 367 -21.00 12.81 -1.85
CA THR A 367 -21.44 11.59 -2.57
C THR A 367 -22.67 11.82 -3.46
N HIS A 368 -23.44 12.89 -3.24
CA HIS A 368 -24.55 13.30 -4.10
C HIS A 368 -24.08 14.04 -5.37
N THR A 369 -22.93 14.70 -5.29
CA THR A 369 -22.30 15.44 -6.40
C THR A 369 -20.85 14.97 -6.58
N PRO A 370 -20.62 13.67 -6.84
CA PRO A 370 -19.28 13.13 -6.92
C PRO A 370 -18.55 13.61 -8.18
N ILE A 371 -17.23 13.52 -8.18
CA ILE A 371 -16.39 13.75 -9.37
C ILE A 371 -16.71 12.72 -10.44
N MET A 372 -16.85 11.44 -10.02
CA MET A 372 -17.30 10.33 -10.85
C MET A 372 -18.29 9.47 -10.07
N ARG A 373 -19.27 8.90 -10.74
CA ARG A 373 -20.25 7.99 -10.10
C ARG A 373 -19.67 6.65 -9.71
N ASP A 374 -18.64 6.20 -10.45
CA ASP A 374 -17.85 5.02 -10.17
C ASP A 374 -16.56 5.41 -9.45
N GLY A 375 -15.90 4.45 -8.79
CA GLY A 375 -14.65 4.68 -8.10
C GLY A 375 -13.51 5.10 -9.03
N GLY A 376 -12.50 5.77 -8.45
CA GLY A 376 -11.31 6.23 -9.19
C GLY A 376 -10.36 5.12 -9.65
N VAL A 377 -10.67 3.85 -9.33
CA VAL A 377 -9.91 2.64 -9.71
C VAL A 377 -10.88 1.58 -10.20
N ALA A 378 -10.49 0.82 -11.23
CA ALA A 378 -11.32 -0.25 -11.78
C ALA A 378 -10.55 -1.56 -11.94
N VAL A 379 -11.26 -2.68 -11.82
CA VAL A 379 -10.75 -4.02 -12.16
C VAL A 379 -11.28 -4.41 -13.53
N LEU A 380 -10.37 -4.80 -14.42
CA LEU A 380 -10.67 -5.23 -15.78
C LEU A 380 -10.66 -6.75 -15.88
N LYS A 381 -11.54 -7.29 -16.71
CA LYS A 381 -11.59 -8.70 -17.10
C LYS A 381 -11.56 -8.84 -18.62
N GLY A 382 -11.23 -10.01 -19.12
CA GLY A 382 -11.23 -10.32 -20.56
C GLY A 382 -10.31 -11.46 -20.90
N ASN A 383 -10.19 -11.78 -22.19
CA ASN A 383 -9.33 -12.89 -22.63
C ASN A 383 -7.84 -12.62 -22.38
N LEU A 384 -7.43 -11.34 -22.22
CA LEU A 384 -6.05 -10.97 -21.91
C LEU A 384 -5.78 -10.98 -20.39
N CYS A 385 -6.82 -10.82 -19.56
CA CYS A 385 -6.72 -10.79 -18.10
C CYS A 385 -7.89 -11.56 -17.44
N PRO A 386 -8.01 -12.88 -17.63
CA PRO A 386 -9.15 -13.65 -17.10
C PRO A 386 -9.25 -13.59 -15.57
N ASP A 387 -8.13 -13.57 -14.86
CA ASP A 387 -8.11 -13.46 -13.40
C ASP A 387 -8.12 -12.01 -12.90
N GLY A 388 -8.04 -11.03 -13.79
CA GLY A 388 -8.13 -9.61 -13.51
C GLY A 388 -6.91 -8.80 -13.90
N ALA A 389 -7.11 -7.49 -13.94
CA ALA A 389 -6.10 -6.45 -14.07
C ALA A 389 -6.64 -5.17 -13.45
N VAL A 390 -5.79 -4.22 -13.07
CA VAL A 390 -6.18 -3.00 -12.36
C VAL A 390 -5.76 -1.77 -13.14
N ILE A 391 -6.66 -0.79 -13.20
CA ILE A 391 -6.41 0.52 -13.80
C ILE A 391 -6.90 1.64 -12.86
N LYS A 392 -6.16 2.73 -12.79
CA LYS A 392 -6.63 3.99 -12.21
C LYS A 392 -7.41 4.74 -13.27
N VAL A 393 -8.69 4.98 -13.03
CA VAL A 393 -9.58 5.71 -13.95
C VAL A 393 -9.76 7.17 -13.56
N ALA A 394 -9.41 7.54 -12.31
CA ALA A 394 -9.39 8.93 -11.86
C ALA A 394 -8.43 9.76 -12.72
N GLY A 395 -8.96 10.80 -13.36
CA GLY A 395 -8.18 11.70 -14.23
C GLY A 395 -7.95 11.21 -15.66
N LEU A 396 -8.52 10.04 -16.08
CA LEU A 396 -8.49 9.62 -17.48
C LEU A 396 -9.30 10.56 -18.38
N LYS A 397 -8.77 10.92 -19.54
CA LYS A 397 -9.48 11.70 -20.57
C LYS A 397 -10.32 10.81 -21.48
N SER A 398 -9.90 9.58 -21.72
CA SER A 398 -10.62 8.58 -22.49
C SER A 398 -10.65 7.27 -21.73
N VAL A 399 -11.80 6.60 -21.73
CA VAL A 399 -11.98 5.27 -21.12
C VAL A 399 -11.82 4.12 -22.14
N LEU A 400 -11.70 4.44 -23.41
CA LEU A 400 -11.52 3.47 -24.50
C LEU A 400 -10.18 3.71 -25.21
N PHE A 401 -9.41 2.65 -25.38
CA PHE A 401 -8.19 2.65 -26.16
C PHE A 401 -8.09 1.35 -26.98
N GLU A 402 -7.76 1.47 -28.27
CA GLU A 402 -7.49 0.35 -29.13
C GLU A 402 -6.19 0.61 -29.90
N GLY A 403 -5.25 -0.34 -29.84
CA GLY A 403 -3.95 -0.14 -30.43
C GLY A 403 -3.17 -1.41 -30.69
N ARG A 404 -2.12 -1.29 -31.48
CA ARG A 404 -1.21 -2.40 -31.76
C ARG A 404 -0.22 -2.58 -30.61
N ALA A 405 -0.02 -3.84 -30.22
CA ALA A 405 0.94 -4.20 -29.20
C ALA A 405 2.37 -3.99 -29.67
N ARG A 406 3.19 -3.44 -28.79
CA ARG A 406 4.64 -3.48 -28.83
C ARG A 406 5.14 -4.13 -27.57
N VAL A 407 5.82 -5.28 -27.69
CA VAL A 407 6.10 -6.18 -26.58
C VAL A 407 7.53 -6.01 -26.08
N PHE A 408 7.67 -5.86 -24.75
CA PHE A 408 8.93 -5.79 -24.05
C PHE A 408 9.01 -6.91 -23.00
N GLU A 409 10.15 -7.58 -22.92
CA GLU A 409 10.35 -8.73 -22.04
C GLU A 409 10.69 -8.34 -20.59
N ASP A 410 10.94 -7.06 -20.35
CA ASP A 410 11.18 -6.42 -19.05
C ASP A 410 11.01 -4.89 -19.14
N GLU A 411 11.03 -4.22 -17.97
CA GLU A 411 10.90 -2.76 -17.91
C GLU A 411 12.08 -2.05 -18.55
N GLU A 412 13.30 -2.55 -18.41
CA GLU A 412 14.52 -1.94 -18.95
C GLU A 412 14.45 -1.76 -20.46
N ALA A 413 14.00 -2.80 -21.17
CA ALA A 413 13.84 -2.74 -22.63
C ALA A 413 12.80 -1.69 -23.03
N CYS A 414 11.71 -1.55 -22.28
CA CYS A 414 10.70 -0.52 -22.53
C CYS A 414 11.23 0.88 -22.24
N VAL A 415 11.92 1.08 -21.12
CA VAL A 415 12.55 2.37 -20.76
C VAL A 415 13.56 2.80 -21.81
N ASP A 416 14.36 1.88 -22.33
CA ASP A 416 15.32 2.17 -23.39
C ASP A 416 14.65 2.60 -24.71
N ALA A 417 13.55 1.97 -25.09
CA ALA A 417 12.75 2.37 -26.23
C ALA A 417 12.12 3.77 -26.00
N VAL A 418 11.56 4.03 -24.83
CA VAL A 418 10.96 5.32 -24.48
C VAL A 418 12.01 6.43 -24.47
N ARG A 419 13.19 6.22 -23.92
CA ARG A 419 14.29 7.19 -23.93
C ARG A 419 14.73 7.55 -25.36
N LYS A 420 14.73 6.57 -26.25
CA LYS A 420 15.08 6.77 -27.67
C LYS A 420 13.91 7.32 -28.50
N GLN A 421 12.73 7.52 -27.86
CA GLN A 421 11.48 7.86 -28.55
C GLN A 421 11.11 6.87 -29.67
N ASP A 422 11.53 5.60 -29.50
CA ASP A 422 11.26 4.51 -30.43
C ASP A 422 9.92 3.85 -30.06
N TYR A 423 8.83 4.61 -30.17
CA TYR A 423 7.44 4.19 -30.04
C TYR A 423 6.52 5.23 -30.66
N SER A 424 5.27 4.87 -30.97
CA SER A 424 4.34 5.71 -31.72
C SER A 424 3.01 5.91 -31.00
N ALA A 425 2.35 7.03 -31.29
CA ALA A 425 0.98 7.24 -30.86
C ALA A 425 0.06 6.12 -31.37
N GLY A 426 -0.86 5.65 -30.53
CA GLY A 426 -1.77 4.55 -30.83
C GLY A 426 -1.20 3.16 -30.52
N GLU A 427 0.02 3.05 -30.02
CA GLU A 427 0.57 1.77 -29.57
C GLU A 427 0.14 1.41 -28.15
N VAL A 428 0.07 0.09 -27.89
CA VAL A 428 -0.06 -0.51 -26.56
C VAL A 428 1.29 -1.11 -26.19
N LEU A 429 2.01 -0.49 -25.27
CA LEU A 429 3.30 -0.97 -24.79
C LEU A 429 3.05 -2.07 -23.75
N VAL A 430 3.47 -3.29 -24.06
CA VAL A 430 3.27 -4.49 -23.24
C VAL A 430 4.56 -4.87 -22.56
N ILE A 431 4.64 -4.70 -21.25
CA ILE A 431 5.80 -5.08 -20.41
C ILE A 431 5.42 -6.36 -19.67
N ARG A 432 6.10 -7.48 -19.96
CA ARG A 432 5.76 -8.78 -19.38
C ARG A 432 6.91 -9.40 -18.58
N ASN A 433 6.61 -10.48 -17.85
CA ASN A 433 7.53 -11.17 -16.92
C ASN A 433 7.98 -10.31 -15.72
N GLU A 434 7.16 -9.36 -15.32
CA GLU A 434 7.33 -8.53 -14.12
C GLU A 434 6.28 -8.85 -13.03
N GLY A 435 5.53 -9.96 -13.21
CA GLY A 435 4.58 -10.48 -12.23
C GLY A 435 5.25 -11.09 -11.00
N PRO A 436 4.46 -11.57 -10.02
CA PRO A 436 4.97 -12.01 -8.72
C PRO A 436 6.05 -13.10 -8.80
N VAL A 437 5.91 -14.05 -9.72
CA VAL A 437 6.83 -15.20 -9.89
C VAL A 437 7.93 -14.88 -10.91
N GLY A 438 7.58 -14.32 -12.05
CA GLY A 438 8.50 -14.06 -13.16
C GLY A 438 9.45 -12.90 -12.92
N GLY A 439 8.93 -11.80 -12.36
CA GLY A 439 9.68 -10.67 -11.84
C GLY A 439 9.59 -10.63 -10.31
N PRO A 440 10.29 -11.54 -9.55
CA PRO A 440 10.07 -11.70 -8.12
C PRO A 440 10.12 -10.36 -7.38
N GLY A 441 9.07 -10.08 -6.59
CA GLY A 441 8.85 -8.78 -5.99
C GLY A 441 7.95 -7.87 -6.82
N MET A 442 7.49 -8.31 -8.03
CA MET A 442 6.46 -7.64 -8.81
C MET A 442 6.67 -6.12 -8.84
N ARG A 443 7.82 -5.68 -9.37
CA ARG A 443 8.27 -4.29 -9.25
C ARG A 443 7.24 -3.28 -9.72
N GLU A 444 7.30 -2.12 -9.12
CA GLU A 444 6.43 -1.00 -9.40
C GLU A 444 7.10 -0.06 -10.39
N MET A 445 6.42 0.26 -11.49
CA MET A 445 6.95 1.06 -12.57
C MET A 445 6.33 2.47 -12.53
N LEU A 446 7.17 3.47 -12.34
CA LEU A 446 6.79 4.89 -12.44
C LEU A 446 7.60 5.61 -13.50
N GLY A 447 8.87 5.25 -13.64
CA GLY A 447 9.78 5.94 -14.53
C GLY A 447 9.35 5.90 -15.98
N VAL A 448 8.98 4.73 -16.49
CA VAL A 448 8.50 4.59 -17.87
C VAL A 448 7.24 5.42 -18.11
N THR A 449 6.29 5.40 -17.17
CA THR A 449 5.04 6.17 -17.29
C THR A 449 5.27 7.68 -17.20
N ALA A 450 6.13 8.12 -16.28
CA ALA A 450 6.46 9.52 -16.10
C ALA A 450 7.26 10.09 -17.30
N LEU A 451 8.21 9.33 -17.84
CA LEU A 451 8.93 9.69 -19.07
C LEU A 451 7.96 9.89 -20.24
N ILE A 452 7.02 8.96 -20.46
CA ILE A 452 6.01 9.06 -21.52
C ILE A 452 5.13 10.30 -21.32
N TYR A 453 4.73 10.60 -20.07
CA TYR A 453 3.98 11.83 -19.77
C TYR A 453 4.80 13.08 -20.01
N GLY A 454 6.04 13.12 -19.53
CA GLY A 454 6.97 14.23 -19.78
C GLY A 454 7.25 14.47 -21.26
N GLN A 455 7.18 13.43 -22.10
CA GLN A 455 7.29 13.53 -23.57
C GLN A 455 5.98 13.93 -24.27
N GLY A 456 4.91 14.27 -23.53
CA GLY A 456 3.60 14.61 -24.08
C GLY A 456 2.84 13.47 -24.75
N MET A 457 3.21 12.22 -24.46
CA MET A 457 2.66 10.99 -25.04
C MET A 457 1.68 10.24 -24.13
N GLY A 458 1.52 10.68 -22.88
CA GLY A 458 0.76 9.96 -21.85
C GLY A 458 -0.70 9.65 -22.17
N GLU A 459 -1.34 10.45 -23.02
CA GLU A 459 -2.72 10.23 -23.50
C GLU A 459 -2.77 9.55 -24.89
N LYS A 460 -1.63 9.30 -25.50
CA LYS A 460 -1.54 8.81 -26.88
C LYS A 460 -1.14 7.34 -26.96
N VAL A 461 -0.68 6.75 -25.86
CA VAL A 461 -0.30 5.34 -25.76
C VAL A 461 -0.94 4.71 -24.53
N ALA A 462 -1.09 3.39 -24.54
CA ALA A 462 -1.45 2.62 -23.37
C ALA A 462 -0.28 1.73 -22.92
N LEU A 463 -0.21 1.41 -21.62
CA LEU A 463 0.76 0.48 -21.05
C LEU A 463 0.02 -0.66 -20.35
N ILE A 464 0.51 -1.88 -20.56
CA ILE A 464 -0.01 -3.10 -19.93
C ILE A 464 1.14 -3.89 -19.33
N THR A 465 0.97 -4.40 -18.12
CA THR A 465 1.99 -5.24 -17.46
C THR A 465 1.37 -6.27 -16.51
N ASP A 466 2.02 -7.41 -16.36
CA ASP A 466 1.78 -8.35 -15.26
C ASP A 466 2.48 -7.93 -13.94
N GLY A 467 3.34 -6.91 -14.00
CA GLY A 467 3.87 -6.18 -12.85
C GLY A 467 2.90 -5.14 -12.31
N ARG A 468 3.42 -4.05 -11.76
CA ARG A 468 2.63 -2.96 -11.16
C ARG A 468 3.02 -1.61 -11.73
N PHE A 469 2.05 -0.69 -11.74
CA PHE A 469 2.34 0.72 -11.87
C PHE A 469 2.19 1.42 -10.51
N SER A 470 2.98 2.47 -10.30
CA SER A 470 2.95 3.28 -9.08
C SER A 470 1.58 3.88 -8.82
N GLY A 471 1.21 4.07 -7.55
CA GLY A 471 0.03 4.85 -7.16
C GLY A 471 0.04 6.28 -7.68
N ALA A 472 1.22 6.81 -8.05
CA ALA A 472 1.40 8.11 -8.67
C ALA A 472 1.15 8.12 -10.20
N THR A 473 1.02 6.95 -10.84
CA THR A 473 0.84 6.82 -12.29
C THR A 473 -0.51 7.40 -12.74
N ARG A 474 -0.50 8.02 -13.92
CA ARG A 474 -1.66 8.56 -14.66
C ARG A 474 -1.75 7.91 -16.04
N GLY A 475 -2.90 8.06 -16.72
CA GLY A 475 -3.12 7.59 -18.08
C GLY A 475 -3.56 6.13 -18.17
N MET A 476 -3.63 5.61 -19.39
CA MET A 476 -4.09 4.25 -19.71
C MET A 476 -3.01 3.23 -19.33
N CYS A 477 -2.79 3.04 -18.02
CA CYS A 477 -1.79 2.15 -17.47
C CYS A 477 -2.45 1.03 -16.67
N ILE A 478 -2.37 -0.20 -17.18
CA ILE A 478 -3.01 -1.39 -16.65
C ILE A 478 -1.96 -2.32 -16.06
N GLY A 479 -1.99 -2.51 -14.75
CA GLY A 479 -1.14 -3.46 -14.03
C GLY A 479 -1.88 -4.70 -13.57
N TYR A 480 -1.14 -5.61 -12.91
CA TYR A 480 -1.68 -6.85 -12.32
C TYR A 480 -2.32 -7.80 -13.33
N VAL A 481 -1.95 -7.74 -14.60
CA VAL A 481 -2.53 -8.62 -15.62
C VAL A 481 -2.30 -10.08 -15.20
N SER A 482 -3.37 -10.78 -14.93
CA SER A 482 -3.34 -12.13 -14.39
C SER A 482 -4.19 -13.12 -15.18
N PRO A 483 -3.71 -14.38 -15.28
CA PRO A 483 -2.42 -14.91 -14.79
C PRO A 483 -1.22 -14.24 -15.46
N GLU A 484 -0.10 -14.09 -14.71
CA GLU A 484 1.12 -13.47 -15.25
C GLU A 484 1.75 -14.26 -16.42
N ALA A 485 2.52 -13.59 -17.26
CA ALA A 485 3.15 -14.20 -18.43
C ALA A 485 4.09 -15.36 -18.09
N PHE A 486 4.85 -15.24 -17.00
CA PHE A 486 5.84 -16.25 -16.60
C PHE A 486 5.24 -17.63 -16.31
N VAL A 487 4.00 -17.70 -15.84
CA VAL A 487 3.28 -18.96 -15.60
C VAL A 487 2.40 -19.39 -16.79
N GLY A 488 2.53 -18.73 -17.94
CA GLY A 488 1.79 -19.05 -19.16
C GLY A 488 0.44 -18.35 -19.28
N GLY A 489 0.24 -17.25 -18.57
CA GLY A 489 -0.93 -16.39 -18.72
C GLY A 489 -1.03 -15.78 -20.12
N PRO A 490 -2.22 -15.25 -20.50
CA PRO A 490 -2.46 -14.76 -21.86
C PRO A 490 -1.47 -13.69 -22.34
N LEU A 491 -0.92 -12.89 -21.44
CA LEU A 491 0.07 -11.86 -21.74
C LEU A 491 1.34 -12.46 -22.39
N ALA A 492 1.69 -13.72 -22.07
CA ALA A 492 2.80 -14.45 -22.68
C ALA A 492 2.59 -14.71 -24.18
N LEU A 493 1.34 -14.70 -24.65
CA LEU A 493 0.96 -15.04 -26.02
C LEU A 493 0.90 -13.82 -26.94
N VAL A 494 0.99 -12.60 -26.39
CA VAL A 494 0.96 -11.35 -27.16
C VAL A 494 2.23 -11.24 -28.01
N ARG A 495 2.05 -10.82 -29.26
CA ARG A 495 3.14 -10.54 -30.21
C ARG A 495 3.07 -9.10 -30.71
N ASP A 496 4.19 -8.58 -31.18
CA ASP A 496 4.22 -7.26 -31.82
C ASP A 496 3.21 -7.17 -32.96
N GLY A 497 2.46 -6.07 -33.00
CA GLY A 497 1.43 -5.82 -34.00
C GLY A 497 0.06 -6.41 -33.69
N ASP A 498 -0.10 -7.26 -32.67
CA ASP A 498 -1.41 -7.75 -32.23
C ASP A 498 -2.29 -6.58 -31.79
N LEU A 499 -3.58 -6.63 -32.12
CA LEU A 499 -4.53 -5.59 -31.72
C LEU A 499 -5.07 -5.87 -30.33
N ILE A 500 -4.96 -4.87 -29.45
CA ILE A 500 -5.49 -4.92 -28.07
C ILE A 500 -6.53 -3.83 -27.91
N ARG A 501 -7.68 -4.21 -27.33
CA ARG A 501 -8.76 -3.29 -26.96
C ARG A 501 -8.91 -3.22 -25.44
N ILE A 502 -8.82 -2.01 -24.92
CA ILE A 502 -9.00 -1.66 -23.52
C ILE A 502 -10.25 -0.79 -23.42
N ASP A 503 -11.25 -1.23 -22.68
CA ASP A 503 -12.47 -0.51 -22.39
C ASP A 503 -12.64 -0.43 -20.87
N ALA A 504 -12.12 0.64 -20.29
CA ALA A 504 -12.18 0.85 -18.85
C ALA A 504 -13.61 1.14 -18.38
N GLY A 505 -14.45 1.71 -19.23
CA GLY A 505 -15.87 1.95 -18.96
C GLY A 505 -16.67 0.64 -18.86
N ALA A 506 -16.46 -0.27 -19.80
CA ALA A 506 -17.06 -1.62 -19.77
C ALA A 506 -16.27 -2.60 -18.88
N ARG A 507 -15.16 -2.19 -18.29
CA ARG A 507 -14.24 -3.03 -17.47
C ARG A 507 -13.72 -4.26 -18.22
N ARG A 508 -13.30 -4.06 -19.48
CA ARG A 508 -12.86 -5.15 -20.36
C ARG A 508 -11.49 -4.85 -20.96
N MET A 509 -10.67 -5.89 -21.07
CA MET A 509 -9.41 -5.86 -21.82
C MET A 509 -9.26 -7.14 -22.63
N ASN A 510 -9.16 -7.00 -23.95
CA ASN A 510 -9.14 -8.12 -24.86
C ASN A 510 -8.01 -8.02 -25.87
N LEU A 511 -7.40 -9.15 -26.14
CA LEU A 511 -6.53 -9.40 -27.27
C LEU A 511 -7.39 -9.83 -28.46
N LEU A 512 -7.35 -9.05 -29.54
CA LEU A 512 -8.18 -9.28 -30.74
C LEU A 512 -7.43 -10.15 -31.75
N VAL A 513 -7.14 -11.39 -31.35
CA VAL A 513 -6.49 -12.43 -32.15
C VAL A 513 -7.42 -13.65 -32.23
N ASP A 514 -7.44 -14.32 -33.32
CA ASP A 514 -8.27 -15.52 -33.51
C ASP A 514 -7.94 -16.61 -32.49
N GLU A 515 -8.97 -17.28 -31.95
CA GLU A 515 -8.80 -18.29 -30.91
C GLU A 515 -7.94 -19.48 -31.34
N ARG A 516 -7.95 -19.86 -32.64
CA ARG A 516 -7.10 -20.94 -33.14
C ARG A 516 -5.63 -20.53 -33.11
N GLU A 517 -5.34 -19.28 -33.49
CA GLU A 517 -3.97 -18.74 -33.39
C GLU A 517 -3.53 -18.66 -31.90
N LEU A 518 -4.38 -18.20 -31.00
CA LEU A 518 -4.07 -18.18 -29.56
C LEU A 518 -3.82 -19.59 -29.01
N ALA A 519 -4.61 -20.58 -29.44
CA ALA A 519 -4.41 -21.97 -29.05
C ALA A 519 -3.06 -22.50 -29.58
N ALA A 520 -2.70 -22.20 -30.84
CA ALA A 520 -1.42 -22.57 -31.39
C ALA A 520 -0.23 -21.92 -30.68
N ARG A 521 -0.35 -20.62 -30.33
CA ARG A 521 0.67 -19.90 -29.53
C ARG A 521 0.83 -20.52 -28.14
N ARG A 522 -0.28 -20.92 -27.49
CA ARG A 522 -0.26 -21.58 -26.17
C ARG A 522 0.43 -22.94 -26.23
N GLN A 523 0.20 -23.73 -27.29
CA GLN A 523 0.90 -25.01 -27.47
C GLN A 523 2.41 -24.83 -27.70
N ALA A 524 2.81 -23.75 -28.37
CA ALA A 524 4.20 -23.43 -28.64
C ALA A 524 4.92 -22.76 -27.46
N TRP A 525 4.18 -22.22 -26.50
CA TRP A 525 4.75 -21.53 -25.34
C TRP A 525 5.57 -22.48 -24.47
N LYS A 526 6.69 -21.99 -23.95
CA LYS A 526 7.56 -22.72 -23.02
C LYS A 526 7.92 -21.83 -21.85
N PRO A 527 7.95 -22.38 -20.64
CA PRO A 527 8.40 -21.64 -19.46
C PRO A 527 9.81 -21.09 -19.62
N ARG A 528 10.03 -19.86 -19.23
CA ARG A 528 11.37 -19.25 -19.18
C ARG A 528 12.13 -19.75 -17.94
N PRO A 529 13.47 -19.78 -17.97
CA PRO A 529 14.24 -20.05 -16.78
C PRO A 529 14.02 -18.92 -15.74
N PRO A 530 14.04 -19.25 -14.44
CA PRO A 530 13.92 -18.25 -13.38
C PRO A 530 15.02 -17.18 -13.49
N ARG A 531 14.63 -15.91 -13.36
CA ARG A 531 15.55 -14.76 -13.38
C ARG A 531 16.53 -14.79 -12.22
N HIS A 532 16.07 -15.21 -11.02
CA HIS A 532 16.87 -15.37 -9.81
C HIS A 532 16.94 -16.84 -9.40
N ARG A 533 18.15 -17.40 -9.28
CA ARG A 533 18.36 -18.81 -8.91
C ARG A 533 18.76 -19.01 -7.45
N ALA A 534 19.16 -17.93 -6.76
CA ALA A 534 19.61 -17.94 -5.37
C ALA A 534 19.18 -16.66 -4.63
N GLY A 535 19.35 -16.65 -3.32
CA GLY A 535 19.05 -15.48 -2.49
C GLY A 535 17.57 -15.31 -2.16
N ALA A 536 17.24 -14.13 -1.67
CA ALA A 536 15.92 -13.79 -1.14
C ALA A 536 14.81 -13.84 -2.21
N LEU A 537 15.05 -13.23 -3.36
CA LEU A 537 14.09 -13.23 -4.47
C LEU A 537 13.83 -14.61 -5.06
N ALA A 538 14.83 -15.51 -5.06
CA ALA A 538 14.63 -16.89 -5.48
C ALA A 538 13.75 -17.69 -4.50
N LYS A 539 13.87 -17.43 -3.18
CA LYS A 539 12.97 -18.02 -2.17
C LYS A 539 11.55 -17.48 -2.34
N TYR A 540 11.42 -16.18 -2.48
CA TYR A 540 10.13 -15.51 -2.69
C TYR A 540 9.40 -16.06 -3.93
N ALA A 541 10.07 -16.15 -5.08
CA ALA A 541 9.49 -16.66 -6.32
C ALA A 541 8.94 -18.08 -6.22
N ARG A 542 9.45 -18.90 -5.30
CA ARG A 542 8.98 -20.28 -5.08
C ARG A 542 7.72 -20.36 -4.22
N LEU A 543 7.46 -19.35 -3.40
CA LEU A 543 6.39 -19.33 -2.41
C LEU A 543 5.23 -18.43 -2.83
N VAL A 544 5.54 -17.36 -3.56
CA VAL A 544 4.56 -16.31 -3.86
C VAL A 544 3.43 -16.80 -4.77
N GLY A 545 2.21 -16.47 -4.38
CA GLY A 545 1.00 -16.65 -5.18
C GLY A 545 0.78 -15.52 -6.19
N GLN A 546 -0.29 -15.63 -6.97
CA GLN A 546 -0.65 -14.65 -7.99
C GLN A 546 -1.26 -13.37 -7.39
N ALA A 547 -1.15 -12.26 -8.14
CA ALA A 547 -1.61 -10.93 -7.72
C ALA A 547 -3.09 -10.84 -7.31
N PRO A 548 -4.06 -11.51 -7.95
CA PRO A 548 -5.47 -11.43 -7.53
C PRO A 548 -5.76 -11.89 -6.11
N ARG A 549 -4.84 -12.65 -5.50
CA ARG A 549 -4.90 -13.11 -4.11
C ARG A 549 -3.88 -12.43 -3.19
N GLY A 550 -3.35 -11.28 -3.61
CA GLY A 550 -2.46 -10.46 -2.80
C GLY A 550 -0.96 -10.74 -2.95
N ALA A 551 -0.54 -11.67 -3.81
CA ALA A 551 0.87 -12.08 -3.96
C ALA A 551 1.53 -12.37 -2.60
N VAL A 552 0.91 -13.24 -1.81
CA VAL A 552 1.35 -13.68 -0.49
C VAL A 552 2.21 -14.95 -0.58
N THR A 553 3.02 -15.22 0.44
CA THR A 553 3.95 -16.36 0.46
C THR A 553 3.48 -17.56 1.27
N HIS A 554 2.28 -17.47 1.86
CA HIS A 554 1.61 -18.57 2.59
C HIS A 554 0.09 -18.43 2.45
N GLU A 555 -0.65 -19.47 2.84
CA GLU A 555 -2.11 -19.49 2.80
C GLU A 555 -2.70 -19.51 4.24
N GLY A 556 -3.69 -18.66 4.45
CA GLY A 556 -4.48 -18.61 5.66
C GLY A 556 -3.78 -18.01 6.88
N PRO A 557 -4.49 -17.95 8.01
CA PRO A 557 -3.97 -17.38 9.25
C PRO A 557 -2.98 -18.33 9.93
N ALA A 558 -1.97 -17.76 10.59
CA ALA A 558 -1.08 -18.54 11.45
C ALA A 558 -1.82 -18.96 12.73
N GLU A 559 -1.60 -20.21 13.15
CA GLU A 559 -2.15 -20.78 14.41
C GLU A 559 -1.02 -21.00 15.41
N TRP A 560 -1.23 -20.56 16.65
CA TRP A 560 -0.24 -20.63 17.72
C TRP A 560 -0.84 -21.29 18.97
N PRO A 561 -0.98 -22.64 18.99
CA PRO A 561 -1.72 -23.34 20.03
C PRO A 561 -1.12 -23.29 21.44
N TRP A 562 0.16 -22.89 21.58
CA TRP A 562 0.81 -22.79 22.89
C TRP A 562 0.63 -21.45 23.60
N PHE A 563 -0.18 -20.56 23.06
CA PHE A 563 -0.53 -19.28 23.69
C PHE A 563 -2.01 -19.15 24.04
N ASP A 564 -2.80 -20.20 23.82
CA ASP A 564 -4.21 -20.29 24.20
C ASP A 564 -4.41 -20.53 25.70
#